data_11feceeee668742557fd86346067d082
#
_entry.id   11feceeee668742557fd86346067d082
#
_cell.length_a   1.000
_cell.length_b   1.000
_cell.length_c   1.000
_cell.angle_alpha   90.00
_cell.angle_beta   90.00
_cell.angle_gamma   90.00
#
_symmetry.space_group_name_H-M   'P 1'
#
loop_
_entity.id
_entity.type
_entity.pdbx_description
1 polymer ?
#
loop_
_entity_poly.entity_id
_entity_poly.type
_entity_poly.pdbx_seq_one_letter_code
_entity_poly.pdbx_strand_id
1 'polypeptide(L)'
;DVFVKRSHCTKCNTKLGILELLPLISYFSQKGKCKYCHNKISIRYPIIESLCGLMFVFIYLSFGYSTLNTLIFLIFFVLFVASLIDIETYEVPLKLQILLLITAYAFGVLSGLDISQLLTHPLYVYIGGICLKYTFYFIRGKDGLGLADINLTFIVTIFLGIEDFVYFMFISGVLGVIFGLVWQRLYKKNIFPFFPALSIAFLICYGIL
;
A
#
# COMPACT_ATOMS: atom_id res chain seq x y z
N ASP A 1 -9.05 -15.12 -8.85
CA ASP A 1 -9.31 -16.21 -7.87
C ASP A 1 -8.06 -16.62 -7.09
N VAL A 2 -7.46 -15.65 -6.37
CA VAL A 2 -6.24 -15.89 -5.57
C VAL A 2 -6.51 -16.79 -4.37
N PHE A 3 -7.74 -16.78 -3.84
CA PHE A 3 -8.11 -17.54 -2.64
C PHE A 3 -8.49 -19.01 -2.87
N VAL A 4 -8.67 -19.43 -4.13
CA VAL A 4 -9.20 -20.78 -4.45
C VAL A 4 -8.13 -21.71 -5.01
N LYS A 5 -7.04 -21.19 -5.59
CA LYS A 5 -5.97 -22.02 -6.17
C LYS A 5 -4.81 -22.18 -5.19
N ARG A 6 -4.44 -23.43 -4.89
CA ARG A 6 -3.20 -23.72 -4.14
C ARG A 6 -2.00 -23.14 -4.87
N SER A 7 -1.05 -22.60 -4.09
CA SER A 7 0.22 -22.11 -4.62
C SER A 7 0.93 -23.18 -5.45
N HIS A 8 1.42 -22.79 -6.61
CA HIS A 8 2.08 -23.68 -7.57
C HIS A 8 3.27 -22.98 -8.22
N CYS A 9 4.21 -23.73 -8.72
CA CYS A 9 5.32 -23.19 -9.47
C CYS A 9 4.82 -22.61 -10.80
N THR A 10 5.19 -21.38 -11.13
CA THR A 10 4.76 -20.68 -12.36
C THR A 10 5.31 -21.30 -13.64
N LYS A 11 6.29 -22.22 -13.56
CA LYS A 11 6.92 -22.87 -14.73
C LYS A 11 6.48 -24.31 -14.91
N CYS A 12 6.45 -25.13 -13.86
CA CYS A 12 6.07 -26.53 -13.97
C CYS A 12 4.67 -26.84 -13.46
N ASN A 13 3.94 -25.84 -12.95
CA ASN A 13 2.59 -25.96 -12.38
C ASN A 13 2.46 -26.99 -11.24
N THR A 14 3.57 -27.48 -10.69
CA THR A 14 3.55 -28.39 -9.56
C THR A 14 3.06 -27.65 -8.30
N LYS A 15 2.14 -28.24 -7.57
CA LYS A 15 1.62 -27.70 -6.29
C LYS A 15 2.73 -27.68 -5.25
N LEU A 16 2.85 -26.54 -4.55
CA LEU A 16 3.84 -26.36 -3.49
C LEU A 16 3.32 -26.94 -2.17
N GLY A 17 4.20 -27.62 -1.44
CA GLY A 17 3.93 -28.12 -0.09
C GLY A 17 4.08 -27.02 0.97
N ILE A 18 3.67 -27.33 2.22
CA ILE A 18 3.73 -26.37 3.34
C ILE A 18 5.17 -25.90 3.59
N LEU A 19 6.14 -26.79 3.56
CA LEU A 19 7.57 -26.46 3.77
C LEU A 19 8.14 -25.58 2.65
N GLU A 20 7.58 -25.65 1.45
CA GLU A 20 7.98 -24.82 0.30
C GLU A 20 7.33 -23.43 0.32
N LEU A 21 6.37 -23.22 1.23
CA LEU A 21 5.68 -21.95 1.44
C LEU A 21 6.19 -21.21 2.69
N LEU A 22 7.13 -21.78 3.45
CA LEU A 22 7.71 -21.10 4.60
C LEU A 22 8.52 -19.89 4.14
N PRO A 23 8.14 -18.66 4.59
CA PRO A 23 8.80 -17.44 4.16
C PRO A 23 10.30 -17.47 4.42
N LEU A 24 11.10 -16.99 3.49
CA LEU A 24 12.57 -16.96 3.51
C LEU A 24 13.22 -18.35 3.59
N ILE A 25 12.78 -19.21 4.51
CA ILE A 25 13.37 -20.52 4.78
C ILE A 25 13.32 -21.39 3.51
N SER A 26 12.18 -21.42 2.85
CA SER A 26 12.01 -22.19 1.60
C SER A 26 12.92 -21.72 0.49
N TYR A 27 13.08 -20.40 0.33
CA TYR A 27 13.95 -19.82 -0.70
C TYR A 27 15.42 -20.18 -0.46
N PHE A 28 15.91 -20.02 0.76
CA PHE A 28 17.31 -20.33 1.09
C PHE A 28 17.60 -21.82 1.06
N SER A 29 16.70 -22.67 1.58
CA SER A 29 16.87 -24.13 1.56
C SER A 29 16.89 -24.70 0.14
N GLN A 30 16.11 -24.11 -0.78
CA GLN A 30 16.06 -24.50 -2.18
C GLN A 30 17.08 -23.73 -3.05
N LYS A 31 17.97 -22.93 -2.44
CA LYS A 31 19.00 -22.13 -3.13
C LYS A 31 18.41 -21.28 -4.27
N GLY A 32 17.22 -20.70 -4.04
CA GLY A 32 16.52 -19.87 -5.00
C GLY A 32 16.02 -20.59 -6.26
N LYS A 33 15.80 -21.91 -6.20
CA LYS A 33 15.34 -22.73 -7.33
C LYS A 33 14.16 -23.59 -6.93
N CYS A 34 13.25 -23.83 -7.87
CA CYS A 34 12.15 -24.77 -7.65
C CYS A 34 12.68 -26.19 -7.41
N LYS A 35 12.17 -26.87 -6.40
CA LYS A 35 12.56 -28.24 -6.03
C LYS A 35 12.33 -29.26 -7.15
N TYR A 36 11.31 -29.05 -7.99
CA TYR A 36 10.86 -30.00 -9.01
C TYR A 36 11.47 -29.73 -10.39
N CYS A 37 11.51 -28.49 -10.84
CA CYS A 37 11.98 -28.14 -12.19
C CYS A 37 13.30 -27.36 -12.21
N HIS A 38 13.89 -27.09 -11.04
CA HIS A 38 15.13 -26.33 -10.85
C HIS A 38 15.17 -24.94 -11.50
N ASN A 39 14.02 -24.42 -11.92
CA ASN A 39 13.91 -23.09 -12.47
C ASN A 39 14.14 -22.04 -11.36
N LYS A 40 14.80 -20.91 -11.69
CA LYS A 40 15.09 -19.84 -10.72
C LYS A 40 13.80 -19.20 -10.20
N ILE A 41 13.70 -19.05 -8.88
CA ILE A 41 12.66 -18.30 -8.22
C ILE A 41 13.11 -16.83 -8.16
N SER A 42 12.20 -15.90 -8.48
CA SER A 42 12.52 -14.46 -8.45
C SER A 42 12.93 -14.01 -7.05
N ILE A 43 14.00 -13.24 -6.96
CA ILE A 43 14.48 -12.63 -5.70
C ILE A 43 13.46 -11.64 -5.10
N ARG A 44 12.45 -11.22 -5.87
CA ARG A 44 11.36 -10.36 -5.36
C ARG A 44 10.61 -11.01 -4.21
N TYR A 45 10.39 -12.35 -4.26
CA TYR A 45 9.66 -13.06 -3.20
C TYR A 45 10.35 -12.92 -1.83
N PRO A 46 11.61 -13.32 -1.64
CA PRO A 46 12.26 -13.19 -0.35
C PRO A 46 12.45 -11.72 0.07
N ILE A 47 12.59 -10.77 -0.86
CA ILE A 47 12.65 -9.34 -0.51
C ILE A 47 11.32 -8.88 0.08
N ILE A 48 10.20 -9.19 -0.57
CA ILE A 48 8.86 -8.82 -0.08
C ILE A 48 8.59 -9.47 1.29
N GLU A 49 8.90 -10.76 1.43
CA GLU A 49 8.76 -11.49 2.68
C GLU A 49 9.59 -10.88 3.82
N SER A 50 10.86 -10.50 3.51
CA SER A 50 11.74 -9.83 4.47
C SER A 50 11.19 -8.47 4.90
N LEU A 51 10.73 -7.65 3.95
CA LEU A 51 10.17 -6.33 4.24
C LEU A 51 8.92 -6.42 5.10
N CYS A 52 8.02 -7.36 4.80
CA CYS A 52 6.83 -7.60 5.63
C CYS A 52 7.21 -8.04 7.06
N GLY A 53 8.17 -8.96 7.19
CA GLY A 53 8.66 -9.41 8.49
C GLY A 53 9.32 -8.30 9.29
N LEU A 54 10.19 -7.50 8.66
CA LEU A 54 10.86 -6.36 9.29
C LEU A 54 9.85 -5.30 9.73
N MET A 55 8.84 -5.01 8.91
CA MET A 55 7.78 -4.07 9.26
C MET A 55 6.99 -4.53 10.49
N PHE A 56 6.66 -5.83 10.56
CA PHE A 56 5.99 -6.40 11.73
C PHE A 56 6.85 -6.26 12.99
N VAL A 57 8.13 -6.64 12.91
CA VAL A 57 9.08 -6.55 14.03
C VAL A 57 9.24 -5.08 14.46
N PHE A 58 9.38 -4.16 13.52
CA PHE A 58 9.51 -2.75 13.82
C PHE A 58 8.30 -2.20 14.58
N ILE A 59 7.08 -2.45 14.10
CA ILE A 59 5.85 -2.00 14.76
C ILE A 59 5.71 -2.63 16.15
N TYR A 60 6.01 -3.94 16.27
CA TYR A 60 5.93 -4.63 17.54
C TYR A 60 6.93 -4.09 18.59
N LEU A 61 8.18 -3.83 18.19
CA LEU A 61 9.20 -3.31 19.09
C LEU A 61 8.96 -1.84 19.45
N SER A 62 8.41 -1.03 18.52
CA SER A 62 8.16 0.38 18.76
C SER A 62 6.92 0.65 19.62
N PHE A 63 5.85 -0.13 19.41
CA PHE A 63 4.54 0.15 19.98
C PHE A 63 4.00 -0.96 20.90
N GLY A 64 4.65 -2.12 20.94
CA GLY A 64 4.18 -3.28 21.67
C GLY A 64 2.95 -3.96 21.02
N TYR A 65 2.39 -4.95 21.72
CA TYR A 65 1.20 -5.67 21.24
C TYR A 65 -0.08 -5.06 21.81
N SER A 66 -0.93 -4.56 20.92
CA SER A 66 -2.29 -4.13 21.23
C SER A 66 -3.19 -4.33 20.02
N THR A 67 -4.51 -4.28 20.21
CA THR A 67 -5.47 -4.36 19.11
C THR A 67 -5.26 -3.22 18.11
N LEU A 68 -5.02 -2.00 18.60
CA LEU A 68 -4.74 -0.83 17.77
C LEU A 68 -3.48 -1.02 16.93
N ASN A 69 -2.39 -1.49 17.53
CA ASN A 69 -1.13 -1.73 16.83
C ASN A 69 -1.23 -2.85 15.79
N THR A 70 -2.09 -3.84 16.04
CA THR A 70 -2.42 -4.87 15.05
C THR A 70 -3.16 -4.29 13.86
N LEU A 71 -4.10 -3.36 14.06
CA LEU A 71 -4.76 -2.65 12.96
C LEU A 71 -3.80 -1.76 12.18
N ILE A 72 -2.91 -1.04 12.86
CA ILE A 72 -1.86 -0.23 12.22
C ILE A 72 -0.97 -1.11 11.34
N PHE A 73 -0.51 -2.26 11.86
CA PHE A 73 0.26 -3.21 11.07
C PHE A 73 -0.52 -3.67 9.83
N LEU A 74 -1.79 -4.02 9.98
CA LEU A 74 -2.63 -4.46 8.87
C LEU A 74 -2.77 -3.37 7.81
N ILE A 75 -2.94 -2.12 8.22
CA ILE A 75 -3.03 -0.97 7.30
C ILE A 75 -1.73 -0.82 6.51
N PHE A 76 -0.59 -0.76 7.17
CA PHE A 76 0.70 -0.65 6.48
C PHE A 76 0.99 -1.85 5.58
N PHE A 77 0.62 -3.05 6.01
CA PHE A 77 0.74 -4.25 5.18
C PHE A 77 -0.10 -4.15 3.91
N VAL A 78 -1.37 -3.74 4.02
CA VAL A 78 -2.25 -3.59 2.86
C VAL A 78 -1.77 -2.45 1.95
N LEU A 79 -1.30 -1.34 2.49
CA LEU A 79 -0.69 -0.25 1.72
C LEU A 79 0.55 -0.72 0.96
N PHE A 80 1.40 -1.51 1.59
CA PHE A 80 2.58 -2.09 0.95
C PHE A 80 2.19 -3.00 -0.22
N VAL A 81 1.25 -3.92 -0.02
CA VAL A 81 0.75 -4.81 -1.07
C VAL A 81 0.09 -4.02 -2.20
N ALA A 82 -0.75 -3.03 -1.87
CA ALA A 82 -1.41 -2.18 -2.85
C ALA A 82 -0.39 -1.38 -3.68
N SER A 83 0.66 -0.86 -3.04
CA SER A 83 1.76 -0.16 -3.72
C SER A 83 2.52 -1.06 -4.70
N LEU A 84 2.77 -2.33 -4.34
CA LEU A 84 3.40 -3.29 -5.25
C LEU A 84 2.53 -3.59 -6.48
N ILE A 85 1.22 -3.71 -6.28
CA ILE A 85 0.27 -3.95 -7.37
C ILE A 85 0.19 -2.71 -8.28
N ASP A 86 0.14 -1.50 -7.70
CA ASP A 86 0.12 -0.25 -8.47
C ASP A 86 1.38 -0.08 -9.32
N ILE A 87 2.56 -0.46 -8.81
CA ILE A 87 3.81 -0.48 -9.56
C ILE A 87 3.74 -1.40 -10.80
N GLU A 88 3.03 -2.51 -10.71
CA GLU A 88 2.94 -3.49 -11.80
C GLU A 88 1.80 -3.19 -12.78
N THR A 89 0.64 -2.77 -12.29
CA THR A 89 -0.61 -2.67 -13.07
C THR A 89 -1.12 -1.25 -13.27
N TYR A 90 -0.60 -0.26 -12.52
CA TYR A 90 -1.11 1.12 -12.45
C TYR A 90 -2.56 1.19 -11.93
N GLU A 91 -3.00 0.18 -11.22
CA GLU A 91 -4.36 0.08 -10.67
C GLU A 91 -4.32 -0.59 -9.30
N VAL A 92 -5.03 -0.03 -8.33
CA VAL A 92 -5.21 -0.63 -7.00
C VAL A 92 -6.56 -1.33 -6.93
N PRO A 93 -6.61 -2.65 -6.67
CA PRO A 93 -7.85 -3.41 -6.59
C PRO A 93 -8.82 -2.84 -5.54
N LEU A 94 -10.09 -2.70 -5.92
CA LEU A 94 -11.13 -2.16 -5.03
C LEU A 94 -11.25 -2.93 -3.71
N LYS A 95 -11.01 -4.25 -3.73
CA LYS A 95 -11.04 -5.10 -2.52
C LYS A 95 -10.03 -4.63 -1.47
N LEU A 96 -8.83 -4.21 -1.88
CA LEU A 96 -7.80 -3.68 -0.96
C LEU A 96 -8.20 -2.30 -0.43
N GLN A 97 -8.78 -1.46 -1.26
CA GLN A 97 -9.28 -0.15 -0.85
C GLN A 97 -10.41 -0.27 0.18
N ILE A 98 -11.34 -1.21 -0.01
CA ILE A 98 -12.41 -1.50 0.97
C ILE A 98 -11.82 -2.05 2.26
N LEU A 99 -10.83 -2.95 2.20
CA LEU A 99 -10.16 -3.47 3.38
C LEU A 99 -9.46 -2.35 4.17
N LEU A 100 -8.76 -1.44 3.49
CA LEU A 100 -8.15 -0.25 4.10
C LEU A 100 -9.21 0.62 4.77
N LEU A 101 -10.33 0.85 4.12
CA LEU A 101 -11.42 1.65 4.67
C LEU A 101 -11.99 1.03 5.95
N ILE A 102 -12.29 -0.26 5.92
CA ILE A 102 -12.83 -0.98 7.10
C ILE A 102 -11.82 -0.93 8.25
N THR A 103 -10.55 -1.18 7.99
CA THR A 103 -9.51 -1.16 9.03
C THR A 103 -9.28 0.25 9.59
N ALA A 104 -9.39 1.29 8.76
CA ALA A 104 -9.28 2.69 9.20
C ALA A 104 -10.44 3.09 10.13
N TYR A 105 -11.67 2.74 9.75
CA TYR A 105 -12.83 2.99 10.62
C TYR A 105 -12.76 2.19 11.92
N ALA A 106 -12.37 0.91 11.86
CA ALA A 106 -12.17 0.10 13.07
C ALA A 106 -11.13 0.73 14.02
N PHE A 107 -10.01 1.19 13.46
CA PHE A 107 -8.99 1.91 14.22
C PHE A 107 -9.57 3.18 14.84
N GLY A 108 -10.23 4.03 14.06
CA GLY A 108 -10.76 5.30 14.54
C GLY A 108 -11.81 5.13 15.64
N VAL A 109 -12.72 4.17 15.52
CA VAL A 109 -13.72 3.86 16.55
C VAL A 109 -13.05 3.35 17.82
N LEU A 110 -12.09 2.43 17.71
CA LEU A 110 -11.38 1.88 18.88
C LEU A 110 -10.43 2.89 19.53
N SER A 111 -9.96 3.87 18.78
CA SER A 111 -9.14 4.98 19.31
C SER A 111 -9.98 6.09 19.94
N GLY A 112 -11.32 6.03 19.83
CA GLY A 112 -12.22 7.04 20.37
C GLY A 112 -12.19 8.36 19.61
N LEU A 113 -11.93 8.34 18.30
CA LEU A 113 -11.93 9.54 17.47
C LEU A 113 -13.33 10.15 17.36
N ASP A 114 -13.42 11.47 17.29
CA ASP A 114 -14.66 12.19 17.13
C ASP A 114 -15.32 11.92 15.76
N ILE A 115 -16.65 12.08 15.70
CA ILE A 115 -17.44 11.92 14.46
C ILE A 115 -16.94 12.88 13.37
N SER A 116 -16.48 14.08 13.73
CA SER A 116 -15.90 15.04 12.80
C SER A 116 -14.65 14.47 12.12
N GLN A 117 -13.76 13.85 12.85
CA GLN A 117 -12.54 13.25 12.32
C GLN A 117 -12.82 11.96 11.55
N LEU A 118 -13.82 11.19 11.96
CA LEU A 118 -14.20 9.95 11.28
C LEU A 118 -14.96 10.17 9.97
N LEU A 119 -15.73 11.25 9.87
CA LEU A 119 -16.65 11.41 8.74
C LEU A 119 -16.51 12.77 8.05
N THR A 120 -16.60 13.89 8.77
CA THR A 120 -16.68 15.21 8.14
C THR A 120 -15.37 15.62 7.48
N HIS A 121 -14.23 15.49 8.15
CA HIS A 121 -12.92 15.84 7.59
C HIS A 121 -12.56 14.99 6.37
N PRO A 122 -12.64 13.64 6.43
CA PRO A 122 -12.40 12.80 5.26
C PRO A 122 -13.33 13.11 4.08
N LEU A 123 -14.61 13.42 4.38
CA LEU A 123 -15.58 13.76 3.33
C LEU A 123 -15.21 15.06 2.61
N TYR A 124 -14.77 16.09 3.32
CA TYR A 124 -14.28 17.33 2.71
C TYR A 124 -13.06 17.09 1.80
N VAL A 125 -12.10 16.29 2.27
CA VAL A 125 -10.93 15.91 1.48
C VAL A 125 -11.34 15.12 0.24
N TYR A 126 -12.27 14.19 0.37
CA TYR A 126 -12.77 13.40 -0.75
C TYR A 126 -13.46 14.27 -1.81
N ILE A 127 -14.36 15.15 -1.38
CA ILE A 127 -15.05 16.10 -2.30
C ILE A 127 -14.01 17.01 -2.99
N GLY A 128 -13.04 17.53 -2.24
CA GLY A 128 -11.96 18.33 -2.80
C GLY A 128 -11.14 17.56 -3.84
N GLY A 129 -10.79 16.31 -3.57
CA GLY A 129 -10.07 15.43 -4.49
C GLY A 129 -10.87 15.14 -5.77
N ILE A 130 -12.16 14.89 -5.64
CA ILE A 130 -13.07 14.69 -6.79
C ILE A 130 -13.20 15.97 -7.61
N CYS A 131 -13.39 17.12 -6.97
CA CYS A 131 -13.44 18.42 -7.66
C CYS A 131 -12.13 18.68 -8.41
N LEU A 132 -10.99 18.43 -7.80
CA LEU A 132 -9.67 18.60 -8.43
C LEU A 132 -9.52 17.67 -9.65
N LYS A 133 -9.92 16.40 -9.53
CA LYS A 133 -9.91 15.43 -10.64
C LYS A 133 -10.72 15.93 -11.83
N TYR A 134 -11.97 16.34 -11.61
CA TYR A 134 -12.84 16.81 -12.69
C TYR A 134 -12.36 18.14 -13.26
N THR A 135 -11.88 19.07 -12.44
CA THR A 135 -11.29 20.34 -12.91
C THR A 135 -10.09 20.06 -13.82
N PHE A 136 -9.20 19.15 -13.43
CA PHE A 136 -8.07 18.78 -14.26
C PHE A 136 -8.51 18.12 -15.59
N TYR A 137 -9.52 17.25 -15.53
CA TYR A 137 -10.10 16.62 -16.72
C TYR A 137 -10.68 17.65 -17.69
N PHE A 138 -11.43 18.66 -17.19
CA PHE A 138 -11.99 19.72 -18.02
C PHE A 138 -10.92 20.61 -18.67
N ILE A 139 -9.82 20.89 -17.95
CA ILE A 139 -8.75 21.75 -18.47
C ILE A 139 -7.84 21.01 -19.45
N ARG A 140 -7.49 19.77 -19.15
CA ARG A 140 -6.46 19.01 -19.90
C ARG A 140 -7.03 17.94 -20.83
N GLY A 141 -8.30 17.60 -20.73
CA GLY A 141 -8.93 16.52 -21.50
C GLY A 141 -8.40 15.11 -21.21
N LYS A 142 -7.70 14.94 -20.10
CA LYS A 142 -7.08 13.66 -19.69
C LYS A 142 -7.29 13.42 -18.21
N ASP A 143 -7.49 12.14 -17.85
CA ASP A 143 -7.45 11.74 -16.44
C ASP A 143 -6.03 11.91 -15.88
N GLY A 144 -5.90 12.74 -14.86
CA GLY A 144 -4.60 13.02 -14.22
C GLY A 144 -4.50 12.53 -12.79
N LEU A 145 -5.61 12.08 -12.16
CA LEU A 145 -5.65 11.64 -10.77
C LEU A 145 -6.45 10.36 -10.65
N GLY A 146 -5.82 9.31 -10.10
CA GLY A 146 -6.44 8.02 -9.84
C GLY A 146 -7.51 8.09 -8.76
N LEU A 147 -8.63 7.38 -8.93
CA LEU A 147 -9.63 7.27 -7.85
C LEU A 147 -9.07 6.57 -6.61
N ALA A 148 -8.15 5.63 -6.78
CA ALA A 148 -7.49 4.95 -5.67
C ALA A 148 -6.67 5.92 -4.82
N ASP A 149 -6.02 6.91 -5.43
CA ASP A 149 -5.26 7.95 -4.73
C ASP A 149 -6.19 8.83 -3.90
N ILE A 150 -7.35 9.22 -4.46
CA ILE A 150 -8.38 10.01 -3.74
C ILE A 150 -8.95 9.19 -2.57
N ASN A 151 -9.23 7.91 -2.77
CA ASN A 151 -9.72 7.03 -1.71
C ASN A 151 -8.67 6.89 -0.59
N LEU A 152 -7.39 6.82 -0.93
CA LEU A 152 -6.32 6.78 0.05
C LEU A 152 -6.22 8.10 0.84
N THR A 153 -6.34 9.26 0.20
CA THR A 153 -6.32 10.54 0.92
C THR A 153 -7.48 10.67 1.90
N PHE A 154 -8.68 10.16 1.54
CA PHE A 154 -9.80 10.05 2.47
C PHE A 154 -9.44 9.21 3.69
N ILE A 155 -8.86 8.03 3.48
CA ILE A 155 -8.48 7.09 4.55
C ILE A 155 -7.40 7.71 5.46
N VAL A 156 -6.37 8.33 4.87
CA VAL A 156 -5.29 8.96 5.61
C VAL A 156 -5.79 10.08 6.53
N THR A 157 -6.81 10.83 6.10
CA THR A 157 -7.39 11.90 6.90
C THR A 157 -8.03 11.39 8.19
N ILE A 158 -8.52 10.15 8.23
CA ILE A 158 -9.04 9.52 9.47
C ILE A 158 -7.93 9.39 10.51
N PHE A 159 -6.69 9.08 10.09
CA PHE A 159 -5.56 8.88 11.01
C PHE A 159 -4.91 10.17 11.45
N LEU A 160 -4.67 11.07 10.50
CA LEU A 160 -3.88 12.28 10.74
C LEU A 160 -4.74 13.48 11.19
N GLY A 161 -6.06 13.43 10.94
CA GLY A 161 -6.88 14.63 11.05
C GLY A 161 -6.62 15.63 9.93
N ILE A 162 -7.33 16.76 9.94
CA ILE A 162 -7.26 17.74 8.85
C ILE A 162 -5.99 18.60 8.93
N GLU A 163 -5.46 18.84 10.12
CA GLU A 163 -4.28 19.69 10.32
C GLU A 163 -3.03 19.01 9.76
N ASP A 164 -2.78 17.78 10.14
CA ASP A 164 -1.60 17.02 9.71
C ASP A 164 -1.74 16.49 8.27
N PHE A 165 -2.96 16.43 7.75
CA PHE A 165 -3.22 16.12 6.34
C PHE A 165 -2.53 17.10 5.39
N VAL A 166 -2.36 18.37 5.77
CA VAL A 166 -1.63 19.35 4.95
C VAL A 166 -0.16 18.97 4.80
N TYR A 167 0.48 18.52 5.88
CA TYR A 167 1.87 18.04 5.84
C TYR A 167 1.99 16.78 4.99
N PHE A 168 1.03 15.85 5.14
CA PHE A 168 0.96 14.66 4.30
C PHE A 168 0.87 15.01 2.81
N MET A 169 0.00 15.94 2.42
CA MET A 169 -0.13 16.38 1.02
C MET A 169 1.15 17.00 0.49
N PHE A 170 1.85 17.81 1.30
CA PHE A 170 3.13 18.39 0.91
C PHE A 170 4.21 17.29 0.71
N ILE A 171 4.37 16.39 1.68
CA ILE A 171 5.36 15.31 1.61
C ILE A 171 5.05 14.38 0.43
N SER A 172 3.78 14.01 0.24
CA SER A 172 3.36 13.15 -0.88
C SER A 172 3.61 13.80 -2.23
N GLY A 173 3.42 15.11 -2.34
CA GLY A 173 3.75 15.87 -3.55
C GLY A 173 5.24 15.85 -3.87
N VAL A 174 6.09 16.11 -2.88
CA VAL A 174 7.56 16.05 -3.03
C VAL A 174 8.02 14.66 -3.43
N LEU A 175 7.56 13.63 -2.71
CA LEU A 175 7.88 12.24 -3.02
C LEU A 175 7.37 11.83 -4.41
N GLY A 176 6.17 12.26 -4.78
CA GLY A 176 5.59 12.00 -6.09
C GLY A 176 6.42 12.59 -7.23
N VAL A 177 6.91 13.82 -7.07
CA VAL A 177 7.82 14.44 -8.06
C VAL A 177 9.12 13.66 -8.16
N ILE A 178 9.76 13.36 -7.05
CA ILE A 178 11.01 12.59 -7.03
C ILE A 178 10.80 11.22 -7.68
N PHE A 179 9.77 10.49 -7.25
CA PHE A 179 9.45 9.17 -7.77
C PHE A 179 9.13 9.21 -9.27
N GLY A 180 8.33 10.19 -9.71
CA GLY A 180 7.97 10.37 -11.12
C GLY A 180 9.19 10.66 -12.01
N LEU A 181 10.12 11.52 -11.56
CA LEU A 181 11.36 11.81 -12.29
C LEU A 181 12.26 10.57 -12.40
N VAL A 182 12.43 9.83 -11.31
CA VAL A 182 13.19 8.57 -11.33
C VAL A 182 12.53 7.54 -12.24
N TRP A 183 11.20 7.40 -12.15
CA TRP A 183 10.42 6.48 -12.96
C TRP A 183 10.55 6.79 -14.45
N GLN A 184 10.41 8.07 -14.82
CA GLN A 184 10.56 8.50 -16.21
C GLN A 184 11.96 8.22 -16.77
N ARG A 185 13.00 8.41 -15.95
CA ARG A 185 14.39 8.09 -16.37
C ARG A 185 14.61 6.60 -16.57
N LEU A 186 14.07 5.75 -15.67
CA LEU A 186 14.29 4.30 -15.72
C LEU A 186 13.43 3.61 -16.77
N TYR A 187 12.17 3.98 -16.88
CA TYR A 187 11.18 3.25 -17.71
C TYR A 187 10.78 4.01 -18.98
N LYS A 188 11.20 5.26 -19.15
CA LYS A 188 10.86 6.14 -20.28
C LYS A 188 9.34 6.27 -20.51
N LYS A 189 8.54 6.17 -19.45
CA LYS A 189 7.09 6.29 -19.46
C LYS A 189 6.68 7.61 -18.83
N ASN A 190 5.66 8.27 -19.40
CA ASN A 190 5.12 9.52 -18.88
C ASN A 190 4.09 9.32 -17.75
N ILE A 191 3.64 8.06 -17.55
CA ILE A 191 2.72 7.67 -16.49
C ILE A 191 3.52 6.89 -15.45
N PHE A 192 3.36 7.23 -14.20
CA PHE A 192 4.02 6.57 -13.08
C PHE A 192 2.99 6.21 -11.99
N PRO A 193 3.21 5.13 -11.23
CA PRO A 193 2.33 4.77 -10.11
C PRO A 193 2.54 5.78 -8.97
N PHE A 194 1.48 6.45 -8.54
CA PHE A 194 1.55 7.49 -7.50
C PHE A 194 1.25 6.94 -6.10
N PHE A 195 0.48 5.86 -6.01
CA PHE A 195 0.07 5.23 -4.76
C PHE A 195 1.24 4.88 -3.81
N PRO A 196 2.40 4.38 -4.29
CA PRO A 196 3.57 4.16 -3.43
C PRO A 196 4.09 5.43 -2.76
N ALA A 197 4.10 6.57 -3.46
CA ALA A 197 4.54 7.84 -2.89
C ALA A 197 3.60 8.32 -1.77
N LEU A 198 2.28 8.17 -1.97
CA LEU A 198 1.28 8.42 -0.94
C LEU A 198 1.45 7.50 0.28
N SER A 199 1.67 6.21 0.05
CA SER A 199 1.86 5.22 1.12
C SER A 199 3.09 5.53 1.98
N ILE A 200 4.20 5.91 1.35
CA ILE A 200 5.43 6.30 2.05
C ILE A 200 5.22 7.62 2.80
N ALA A 201 4.56 8.61 2.19
CA ALA A 201 4.24 9.87 2.85
C ALA A 201 3.40 9.65 4.12
N PHE A 202 2.39 8.77 4.04
CA PHE A 202 1.59 8.43 5.21
C PHE A 202 2.41 7.76 6.31
N LEU A 203 3.30 6.83 5.98
CA LEU A 203 4.19 6.16 6.93
C LEU A 203 5.11 7.18 7.64
N ILE A 204 5.63 8.15 6.89
CA ILE A 204 6.47 9.22 7.45
C ILE A 204 5.67 10.10 8.41
N CYS A 205 4.50 10.60 7.98
CA CYS A 205 3.66 11.45 8.83
C CYS A 205 3.20 10.72 10.09
N TYR A 206 2.73 9.49 9.97
CA TYR A 206 2.28 8.69 11.11
C TYR A 206 3.40 8.32 12.10
N GLY A 207 4.64 8.19 11.63
CA GLY A 207 5.79 7.86 12.48
C GLY A 207 6.48 9.07 13.12
N ILE A 208 6.21 10.29 12.65
CA ILE A 208 6.82 11.53 13.17
C ILE A 208 5.86 12.26 14.11
N LEU A 209 4.56 12.18 13.88
CA LEU A 209 3.48 12.77 14.66
C LEU A 209 2.94 11.80 15.70
#